data_bb84c02a56863e87d2f61e6806d738d3
#
_entry.id   bb84c02a56863e87d2f61e6806d738d3
#
_cell.length_a   1.000
_cell.length_b   1.000
_cell.length_c   1.000
_cell.angle_alpha   90.00
_cell.angle_beta   90.00
_cell.angle_gamma   90.00
#
_symmetry.space_group_name_H-M   'P 1'
#
loop_
_entity.id
_entity.type
_entity.pdbx_description
1 polymer ?
#
loop_
_entity_poly.entity_id
_entity_poly.type
_entity_poly.pdbx_seq_one_letter_code
_entity_poly.pdbx_strand_id
1 'polypeptide(L)'
;MKALILKDLYQLKAYCKSLLLLVCVFTLVIPFSDENLFFCIYPVMMISMLPMTLLSYDERTKWNSYCAALPFRRSQIVTAKYLLCLLLTLPMALLVLGLSAIRIAVSGSGQWSALAVLAVSLLVMSTLSSSLSMPFLFRFGVEKGRLLYIIIVCIACGSSFAVQDLTASVVLPVPVLPVMVLLCAGLFVLSWRLSIGMYEKMEIR
;
A
#
# COMPACT_ATOMS: atom_id res chain seq x y z
N MET A 1 -18.29 3.79 11.11
CA MET A 1 -17.11 3.09 10.58
C MET A 1 -17.48 2.12 9.46
N LYS A 2 -18.29 1.08 9.71
CA LYS A 2 -18.66 0.09 8.66
C LYS A 2 -19.24 0.73 7.39
N ALA A 3 -20.14 1.71 7.51
CA ALA A 3 -20.75 2.39 6.38
C ALA A 3 -19.74 3.15 5.49
N LEU A 4 -18.72 3.78 6.10
CA LEU A 4 -17.66 4.48 5.36
C LEU A 4 -16.81 3.52 4.52
N ILE A 5 -16.42 2.39 5.11
CA ILE A 5 -15.65 1.36 4.41
C ILE A 5 -16.47 0.73 3.29
N LEU A 6 -17.75 0.43 3.56
CA LEU A 6 -18.66 -0.16 2.57
C LEU A 6 -18.85 0.79 1.37
N LYS A 7 -19.06 2.08 1.63
CA LYS A 7 -19.10 3.11 0.58
C LYS A 7 -17.84 3.08 -0.27
N ASP A 8 -16.65 3.10 0.37
CA ASP A 8 -15.37 3.10 -0.34
C ASP A 8 -15.16 1.82 -1.17
N LEU A 9 -15.61 0.66 -0.69
CA LEU A 9 -15.57 -0.60 -1.45
C LEU A 9 -16.51 -0.57 -2.67
N TYR A 10 -17.72 -0.03 -2.54
CA TYR A 10 -18.60 0.16 -3.70
C TYR A 10 -18.02 1.13 -4.72
N GLN A 11 -17.43 2.22 -4.25
CA GLN A 11 -16.77 3.21 -5.09
C GLN A 11 -15.55 2.60 -5.82
N LEU A 12 -14.78 1.77 -5.14
CA LEU A 12 -13.67 1.02 -5.73
C LEU A 12 -14.15 0.09 -6.85
N LYS A 13 -15.22 -0.67 -6.61
CA LYS A 13 -15.82 -1.54 -7.62
C LYS A 13 -16.34 -0.76 -8.82
N ALA A 14 -16.88 0.43 -8.63
CA ALA A 14 -17.46 1.25 -9.69
C ALA A 14 -16.40 1.94 -10.56
N TYR A 15 -15.38 2.54 -9.93
CA TYR A 15 -14.45 3.47 -10.60
C TYR A 15 -13.05 2.93 -10.82
N CYS A 16 -12.61 1.94 -10.03
CA CYS A 16 -11.24 1.42 -10.11
C CYS A 16 -11.11 0.09 -10.86
N LYS A 17 -12.09 -0.28 -11.68
CA LYS A 17 -12.09 -1.57 -12.42
C LYS A 17 -10.85 -1.74 -13.31
N SER A 18 -10.44 -0.71 -14.04
CA SER A 18 -9.26 -0.76 -14.91
C SER A 18 -7.97 -0.98 -14.14
N LEU A 19 -7.83 -0.35 -12.97
CA LEU A 19 -6.66 -0.50 -12.11
C LEU A 19 -6.64 -1.90 -11.47
N LEU A 20 -7.79 -2.41 -11.03
CA LEU A 20 -7.92 -3.78 -10.51
C LEU A 20 -7.61 -4.82 -11.59
N LEU A 21 -8.05 -4.60 -12.83
CA LEU A 21 -7.75 -5.49 -13.95
C LEU A 21 -6.24 -5.52 -14.21
N LEU A 22 -5.59 -4.35 -14.21
CA LEU A 22 -4.15 -4.23 -14.40
C LEU A 22 -3.37 -4.97 -13.29
N VAL A 23 -3.76 -4.81 -12.03
CA VAL A 23 -3.20 -5.56 -10.90
C VAL A 23 -3.37 -7.07 -11.10
N CYS A 24 -4.54 -7.52 -11.57
CA CYS A 24 -4.83 -8.91 -11.84
C CYS A 24 -3.88 -9.49 -12.91
N VAL A 25 -3.66 -8.74 -14.00
CA VAL A 25 -2.73 -9.15 -15.07
C VAL A 25 -1.30 -9.28 -14.53
N PHE A 26 -0.80 -8.30 -13.78
CA PHE A 26 0.54 -8.37 -13.19
C PHE A 26 0.69 -9.54 -12.21
N THR A 27 -0.35 -9.82 -11.42
CA THR A 27 -0.36 -10.94 -10.48
C THR A 27 -0.30 -12.28 -11.20
N LEU A 28 -0.98 -12.40 -12.35
CA LEU A 28 -0.94 -13.63 -13.17
C LEU A 28 0.43 -13.86 -13.83
N VAL A 29 1.24 -12.83 -14.02
CA VAL A 29 2.60 -12.95 -14.58
C VAL A 29 3.61 -13.47 -13.56
N ILE A 30 3.36 -13.33 -12.25
CA ILE A 30 4.30 -13.72 -11.17
C ILE A 30 4.81 -15.17 -11.33
N PRO A 31 3.97 -16.19 -11.56
CA PRO A 31 4.44 -17.58 -11.70
C PRO A 31 5.36 -17.82 -12.89
N PHE A 32 5.28 -16.97 -13.92
CA PHE A 32 6.03 -17.11 -15.17
C PHE A 32 7.28 -16.20 -15.23
N SER A 33 7.46 -15.30 -14.26
CA SER A 33 8.61 -14.40 -14.22
C SER A 33 9.78 -15.05 -13.48
N ASP A 34 10.96 -14.96 -14.06
CA ASP A 34 12.22 -15.35 -13.42
C ASP A 34 12.53 -14.38 -12.29
N GLU A 35 12.59 -14.86 -11.06
CA GLU A 35 13.03 -14.25 -9.77
C GLU A 35 13.06 -12.70 -9.62
N ASN A 36 12.35 -11.97 -10.47
CA ASN A 36 12.33 -10.52 -10.46
C ASN A 36 11.42 -10.01 -9.34
N LEU A 37 12.01 -9.51 -8.26
CA LEU A 37 11.33 -8.84 -7.14
C LEU A 37 10.36 -7.74 -7.62
N PHE A 38 10.67 -7.11 -8.75
CA PHE A 38 9.82 -6.09 -9.35
C PHE A 38 8.39 -6.57 -9.61
N PHE A 39 8.21 -7.74 -10.25
CA PHE A 39 6.87 -8.28 -10.54
C PHE A 39 6.09 -8.63 -9.28
N CYS A 40 6.76 -8.97 -8.18
CA CYS A 40 6.12 -9.23 -6.89
C CYS A 40 5.74 -7.95 -6.15
N ILE A 41 6.58 -6.91 -6.18
CA ILE A 41 6.36 -5.66 -5.45
C ILE A 41 5.33 -4.77 -6.16
N TYR A 42 5.33 -4.74 -7.49
CA TYR A 42 4.53 -3.85 -8.30
C TYR A 42 3.01 -3.95 -8.05
N PRO A 43 2.37 -5.14 -8.00
CA PRO A 43 0.94 -5.26 -7.71
C PRO A 43 0.54 -4.71 -6.34
N VAL A 44 1.39 -4.91 -5.34
CA VAL A 44 1.14 -4.41 -3.97
C VAL A 44 1.24 -2.88 -3.93
N MET A 45 2.22 -2.32 -4.65
CA MET A 45 2.35 -0.87 -4.81
C MET A 45 1.13 -0.26 -5.52
N MET A 46 0.67 -0.89 -6.60
CA MET A 46 -0.54 -0.45 -7.32
C MET A 46 -1.78 -0.44 -6.43
N ILE A 47 -1.97 -1.45 -5.58
CA ILE A 47 -3.08 -1.50 -4.64
C ILE A 47 -2.95 -0.43 -3.56
N SER A 48 -1.75 -0.11 -3.11
CA SER A 48 -1.55 0.96 -2.12
C SER A 48 -1.92 2.36 -2.64
N MET A 49 -2.04 2.53 -3.97
CA MET A 49 -2.53 3.76 -4.61
C MET A 49 -4.06 3.90 -4.57
N LEU A 50 -4.82 2.82 -4.36
CA LEU A 50 -6.28 2.85 -4.42
C LEU A 50 -6.93 3.83 -3.45
N PRO A 51 -6.56 3.90 -2.15
CA PRO A 51 -7.15 4.85 -1.22
C PRO A 51 -6.97 6.31 -1.65
N MET A 52 -5.86 6.62 -2.31
CA MET A 52 -5.60 7.93 -2.88
C MET A 52 -6.53 8.24 -4.06
N THR A 53 -6.73 7.27 -4.94
CA THR A 53 -7.67 7.40 -6.06
C THR A 53 -9.09 7.62 -5.56
N LEU A 54 -9.52 6.88 -4.52
CA LEU A 54 -10.82 7.07 -3.88
C LEU A 54 -10.98 8.46 -3.27
N LEU A 55 -9.93 8.99 -2.64
CA LEU A 55 -9.96 10.35 -2.09
C LEU A 55 -10.07 11.41 -3.19
N SER A 56 -9.45 11.18 -4.36
CA SER A 56 -9.64 12.02 -5.54
C SER A 56 -11.10 12.09 -6.00
N TYR A 57 -11.79 10.96 -5.99
CA TYR A 57 -13.23 10.93 -6.29
C TYR A 57 -14.06 11.62 -5.20
N ASP A 58 -13.71 11.44 -3.94
CA ASP A 58 -14.37 12.11 -2.82
C ASP A 58 -14.22 13.64 -2.92
N GLU A 59 -13.07 14.17 -3.32
CA GLU A 59 -12.88 15.61 -3.58
C GLU A 59 -13.74 16.10 -4.75
N ARG A 60 -13.78 15.37 -5.87
CA ARG A 60 -14.57 15.74 -7.04
C ARG A 60 -16.07 15.75 -6.77
N THR A 61 -16.57 14.82 -5.97
CA THR A 61 -17.99 14.72 -5.59
C THR A 61 -18.37 15.62 -4.42
N LYS A 62 -17.43 16.43 -3.91
CA LYS A 62 -17.61 17.27 -2.71
C LYS A 62 -18.10 16.48 -1.50
N TRP A 63 -17.69 15.20 -1.41
CA TRP A 63 -18.06 14.31 -0.32
C TRP A 63 -17.69 14.86 1.06
N ASN A 64 -16.58 15.60 1.16
CA ASN A 64 -16.14 16.22 2.41
C ASN A 64 -17.16 17.21 2.96
N SER A 65 -17.80 18.01 2.09
CA SER A 65 -18.87 18.95 2.51
C SER A 65 -20.12 18.22 2.96
N TYR A 66 -20.48 17.12 2.29
CA TYR A 66 -21.60 16.28 2.69
C TYR A 66 -21.30 15.54 4.01
N CYS A 67 -20.09 15.05 4.19
CA CYS A 67 -19.65 14.39 5.43
C CYS A 67 -19.67 15.32 6.65
N ALA A 68 -19.48 16.62 6.44
CA ALA A 68 -19.58 17.61 7.52
C ALA A 68 -20.99 17.75 8.09
N ALA A 69 -22.04 17.44 7.30
CA ALA A 69 -23.43 17.41 7.74
C ALA A 69 -23.82 16.10 8.48
N LEU A 70 -22.98 15.07 8.39
CA LEU A 70 -23.23 13.78 9.03
C LEU A 70 -22.58 13.72 10.43
N PRO A 71 -23.14 12.93 11.37
CA PRO A 71 -22.63 12.81 12.74
C PRO A 71 -21.35 11.96 12.82
N PHE A 72 -20.42 12.13 11.89
CA PHE A 72 -19.11 11.46 11.88
C PHE A 72 -18.02 12.37 12.44
N ARG A 73 -17.19 11.81 13.33
CA ARG A 73 -15.98 12.51 13.80
C ARG A 73 -14.91 12.50 12.70
N ARG A 74 -14.18 13.59 12.57
CA ARG A 74 -13.09 13.72 11.59
C ARG A 74 -12.04 12.60 11.72
N SER A 75 -11.70 12.21 12.93
CA SER A 75 -10.80 11.09 13.20
C SER A 75 -11.30 9.76 12.64
N GLN A 76 -12.63 9.54 12.61
CA GLN A 76 -13.22 8.31 12.04
C GLN A 76 -13.06 8.22 10.52
N ILE A 77 -13.10 9.37 9.83
CA ILE A 77 -12.91 9.43 8.37
C ILE A 77 -11.47 9.05 8.02
N VAL A 78 -10.50 9.63 8.70
CA VAL A 78 -9.07 9.31 8.50
C VAL A 78 -8.81 7.83 8.82
N THR A 79 -9.30 7.35 9.97
CA THR A 79 -9.13 5.96 10.39
C THR A 79 -9.73 4.98 9.39
N ALA A 80 -10.91 5.29 8.81
CA ALA A 80 -11.54 4.45 7.80
C ALA A 80 -10.66 4.32 6.55
N LYS A 81 -9.98 5.40 6.09
CA LYS A 81 -9.07 5.37 4.95
C LYS A 81 -7.80 4.53 5.23
N TYR A 82 -7.22 4.65 6.42
CA TYR A 82 -6.09 3.82 6.84
C TYR A 82 -6.47 2.34 6.96
N LEU A 83 -7.66 2.06 7.52
CA LEU A 83 -8.17 0.69 7.62
C LEU A 83 -8.44 0.08 6.23
N LEU A 84 -9.00 0.87 5.32
CA LEU A 84 -9.21 0.46 3.93
C LEU A 84 -7.87 0.15 3.25
N CYS A 85 -6.85 0.95 3.48
CA CYS A 85 -5.51 0.71 2.94
C CYS A 85 -4.98 -0.65 3.41
N LEU A 86 -5.04 -0.95 4.70
CA LEU A 86 -4.63 -2.24 5.26
C LEU A 86 -5.47 -3.39 4.70
N LEU A 87 -6.79 -3.20 4.63
CA LEU A 87 -7.73 -4.22 4.12
C LEU A 87 -7.48 -4.57 2.65
N LEU A 88 -6.92 -3.68 1.87
CA LEU A 88 -6.58 -3.93 0.46
C LEU A 88 -5.16 -4.46 0.30
N THR A 89 -4.19 -3.90 1.02
CA THR A 89 -2.77 -4.25 0.85
C THR A 89 -2.41 -5.59 1.48
N LEU A 90 -2.97 -5.93 2.66
CA LEU A 90 -2.66 -7.20 3.33
C LEU A 90 -3.08 -8.44 2.53
N PRO A 91 -4.34 -8.56 2.04
CA PRO A 91 -4.73 -9.72 1.23
C PRO A 91 -3.91 -9.82 -0.05
N MET A 92 -3.56 -8.69 -0.67
CA MET A 92 -2.74 -8.69 -1.87
C MET A 92 -1.31 -9.16 -1.59
N ALA A 93 -0.70 -8.70 -0.51
CA ALA A 93 0.62 -9.17 -0.11
C ALA A 93 0.62 -10.69 0.18
N LEU A 94 -0.42 -11.19 0.87
CA LEU A 94 -0.59 -12.63 1.12
C LEU A 94 -0.78 -13.42 -0.18
N LEU A 95 -1.51 -12.89 -1.13
CA LEU A 95 -1.72 -13.52 -2.44
C LEU A 95 -0.41 -13.62 -3.21
N VAL A 96 0.37 -12.54 -3.27
CA VAL A 96 1.68 -12.52 -3.92
C VAL A 96 2.64 -13.51 -3.25
N LEU A 97 2.68 -13.55 -1.92
CA LEU A 97 3.49 -14.52 -1.17
C LEU A 97 3.07 -15.95 -1.45
N GLY A 98 1.76 -16.23 -1.50
CA GLY A 98 1.22 -17.55 -1.82
C GLY A 98 1.63 -18.01 -3.22
N LEU A 99 1.51 -17.14 -4.23
CA LEU A 99 1.94 -17.45 -5.60
C LEU A 99 3.44 -17.70 -5.70
N SER A 100 4.25 -16.91 -5.00
CA SER A 100 5.71 -17.07 -4.95
C SER A 100 6.09 -18.39 -4.25
N ALA A 101 5.38 -18.76 -3.18
CA ALA A 101 5.58 -20.04 -2.49
C ALA A 101 5.25 -21.23 -3.39
N ILE A 102 4.13 -21.17 -4.11
CA ILE A 102 3.73 -22.22 -5.08
C ILE A 102 4.81 -22.35 -6.16
N ARG A 103 5.32 -21.24 -6.68
CA ARG A 103 6.38 -21.26 -7.69
C ARG A 103 7.64 -21.97 -7.18
N ILE A 104 8.12 -21.64 -5.97
CA ILE A 104 9.29 -22.27 -5.37
C ILE A 104 9.08 -23.77 -5.15
N ALA A 105 7.87 -24.16 -4.72
CA ALA A 105 7.53 -25.57 -4.55
C ALA A 105 7.53 -26.35 -5.87
N VAL A 106 7.03 -25.75 -6.95
CA VAL A 106 6.97 -26.38 -8.29
C VAL A 106 8.36 -26.44 -8.93
N SER A 107 9.17 -25.38 -8.82
CA SER A 107 10.53 -25.33 -9.40
C SER A 107 11.56 -26.13 -8.60
N GLY A 108 11.22 -26.60 -7.40
CA GLY A 108 12.12 -27.42 -6.57
C GLY A 108 13.41 -26.70 -6.14
N SER A 109 13.50 -25.37 -6.30
CA SER A 109 14.70 -24.57 -6.06
C SER A 109 15.13 -24.50 -4.59
N GLY A 110 14.26 -24.88 -3.66
CA GLY A 110 14.56 -24.93 -2.21
C GLY A 110 14.88 -23.58 -1.55
N GLN A 111 14.68 -22.46 -2.25
CA GLN A 111 15.04 -21.12 -1.79
C GLN A 111 13.99 -20.51 -0.83
N TRP A 112 13.66 -21.21 0.24
CA TRP A 112 12.69 -20.72 1.25
C TRP A 112 13.13 -19.45 1.97
N SER A 113 14.43 -19.20 2.06
CA SER A 113 14.96 -17.94 2.61
C SER A 113 14.59 -16.71 1.76
N ALA A 114 14.48 -16.87 0.45
CA ALA A 114 14.04 -15.80 -0.45
C ALA A 114 12.59 -15.36 -0.17
N LEU A 115 11.70 -16.28 0.24
CA LEU A 115 10.33 -15.93 0.65
C LEU A 115 10.29 -15.01 1.88
N ALA A 116 11.18 -15.22 2.85
CA ALA A 116 11.24 -14.36 4.04
C ALA A 116 11.68 -12.94 3.65
N VAL A 117 12.69 -12.81 2.79
CA VAL A 117 13.14 -11.52 2.27
C VAL A 117 12.02 -10.83 1.47
N LEU A 118 11.33 -11.57 0.61
CA LEU A 118 10.21 -11.06 -0.16
C LEU A 118 9.07 -10.61 0.74
N ALA A 119 8.71 -11.37 1.77
CA ALA A 119 7.67 -10.99 2.73
C ALA A 119 7.98 -9.65 3.41
N VAL A 120 9.22 -9.48 3.86
CA VAL A 120 9.65 -8.23 4.51
C VAL A 120 9.67 -7.07 3.51
N SER A 121 10.19 -7.29 2.30
CA SER A 121 10.22 -6.24 1.27
C SER A 121 8.81 -5.77 0.91
N LEU A 122 7.83 -6.68 0.77
CA LEU A 122 6.44 -6.35 0.52
C LEU A 122 5.82 -5.55 1.68
N LEU A 123 6.07 -5.95 2.92
CA LEU A 123 5.58 -5.23 4.10
C LEU A 123 6.21 -3.84 4.20
N VAL A 124 7.52 -3.71 4.03
CA VAL A 124 8.23 -2.43 4.09
C VAL A 124 7.71 -1.49 3.00
N MET A 125 7.64 -1.97 1.75
CA MET A 125 7.22 -1.14 0.62
C MET A 125 5.75 -0.71 0.72
N SER A 126 4.85 -1.61 1.12
CA SER A 126 3.43 -1.27 1.27
C SER A 126 3.18 -0.29 2.42
N THR A 127 3.86 -0.47 3.55
CA THR A 127 3.70 0.42 4.72
C THR A 127 4.35 1.78 4.50
N LEU A 128 5.55 1.85 3.89
CA LEU A 128 6.19 3.12 3.55
C LEU A 128 5.37 3.92 2.54
N SER A 129 4.88 3.26 1.48
CA SER A 129 4.04 3.89 0.48
C SER A 129 2.79 4.51 1.09
N SER A 130 2.07 3.77 1.93
CA SER A 130 0.86 4.24 2.60
C SER A 130 1.15 5.30 3.66
N SER A 131 2.17 5.08 4.47
CA SER A 131 2.55 5.95 5.60
C SER A 131 3.02 7.32 5.14
N LEU A 132 3.75 7.40 4.04
CA LEU A 132 4.21 8.67 3.49
C LEU A 132 3.12 9.38 2.68
N SER A 133 2.39 8.66 1.84
CA SER A 133 1.40 9.27 0.94
C SER A 133 0.20 9.86 1.68
N MET A 134 -0.33 9.18 2.70
CA MET A 134 -1.55 9.58 3.38
C MET A 134 -1.47 10.95 4.08
N PRO A 135 -0.48 11.29 4.95
CA PRO A 135 -0.44 12.58 5.61
C PRO A 135 -0.27 13.73 4.61
N PHE A 136 0.50 13.53 3.52
CA PHE A 136 0.64 14.54 2.48
C PHE A 136 -0.66 14.77 1.71
N LEU A 137 -1.39 13.70 1.45
CA LEU A 137 -2.68 13.73 0.79
C LEU A 137 -3.68 14.59 1.57
N PHE A 138 -3.77 14.35 2.87
CA PHE A 138 -4.64 15.12 3.75
C PHE A 138 -4.21 16.58 3.91
N ARG A 139 -2.93 16.90 3.80
CA ARG A 139 -2.42 18.27 3.97
C ARG A 139 -2.45 19.10 2.69
N PHE A 140 -2.03 18.55 1.57
CA PHE A 140 -1.78 19.27 0.33
C PHE A 140 -2.81 19.01 -0.78
N GLY A 141 -3.77 18.11 -0.51
CA GLY A 141 -4.76 17.66 -1.50
C GLY A 141 -4.23 16.57 -2.44
N VAL A 142 -5.13 16.05 -3.26
CA VAL A 142 -4.85 14.84 -4.06
C VAL A 142 -3.85 15.09 -5.20
N GLU A 143 -3.85 16.27 -5.83
CA GLU A 143 -2.95 16.55 -6.95
C GLU A 143 -1.48 16.50 -6.55
N LYS A 144 -1.11 17.21 -5.48
CA LYS A 144 0.26 17.21 -4.95
C LYS A 144 0.62 15.87 -4.30
N GLY A 145 -0.34 15.21 -3.66
CA GLY A 145 -0.17 13.88 -3.09
C GLY A 145 0.16 12.84 -4.16
N ARG A 146 -0.44 12.93 -5.36
CA ARG A 146 -0.16 12.02 -6.48
C ARG A 146 1.27 12.15 -7.00
N LEU A 147 1.79 13.37 -7.13
CA LEU A 147 3.18 13.60 -7.53
C LEU A 147 4.15 12.96 -6.52
N LEU A 148 3.91 13.16 -5.23
CA LEU A 148 4.73 12.57 -4.18
C LEU A 148 4.66 11.03 -4.21
N TYR A 149 3.48 10.46 -4.43
CA TYR A 149 3.31 9.01 -4.57
C TYR A 149 4.14 8.46 -5.75
N ILE A 150 4.10 9.13 -6.90
CA ILE A 150 4.90 8.73 -8.07
C ILE A 150 6.39 8.75 -7.73
N ILE A 151 6.88 9.77 -7.03
CA ILE A 151 8.27 9.86 -6.59
C ILE A 151 8.62 8.67 -5.66
N ILE A 152 7.76 8.35 -4.69
CA ILE A 152 7.96 7.21 -3.79
C ILE A 152 8.04 5.91 -4.58
N VAL A 153 7.14 5.69 -5.55
CA VAL A 153 7.13 4.49 -6.39
C VAL A 153 8.39 4.41 -7.24
N CYS A 154 8.83 5.51 -7.84
CA CYS A 154 10.08 5.56 -8.62
C CYS A 154 11.30 5.20 -7.76
N ILE A 155 11.39 5.74 -6.54
CA ILE A 155 12.48 5.42 -5.60
C ILE A 155 12.40 3.95 -5.19
N ALA A 156 11.20 3.44 -4.88
CA ALA A 156 11.00 2.05 -4.49
C ALA A 156 11.35 1.07 -5.62
N CYS A 157 10.97 1.38 -6.87
CA CYS A 157 11.35 0.59 -8.03
C CYS A 157 12.86 0.67 -8.29
N GLY A 158 13.46 1.84 -8.22
CA GLY A 158 14.90 2.02 -8.37
C GLY A 158 15.70 1.27 -7.29
N SER A 159 15.26 1.33 -6.03
CA SER A 159 15.90 0.61 -4.93
C SER A 159 15.75 -0.91 -5.06
N SER A 160 14.66 -1.43 -5.65
CA SER A 160 14.49 -2.87 -5.83
C SER A 160 15.49 -3.46 -6.84
N PHE A 161 15.89 -2.71 -7.87
CA PHE A 161 16.98 -3.12 -8.77
C PHE A 161 18.33 -3.12 -8.06
N ALA A 162 18.65 -2.07 -7.30
CA ALA A 162 19.90 -1.99 -6.55
C ALA A 162 20.02 -3.06 -5.45
N VAL A 163 18.91 -3.43 -4.83
CA VAL A 163 18.86 -4.47 -3.78
C VAL A 163 19.05 -5.87 -4.38
N GLN A 164 18.62 -6.13 -5.61
CA GLN A 164 18.86 -7.43 -6.26
C GLN A 164 20.36 -7.76 -6.35
N ASP A 165 21.20 -6.79 -6.70
CA ASP A 165 22.64 -6.97 -6.76
C ASP A 165 23.27 -7.15 -5.37
N LEU A 166 22.73 -6.49 -4.34
CA LEU A 166 23.20 -6.57 -2.96
C LEU A 166 22.73 -7.85 -2.24
N THR A 167 21.51 -8.33 -2.49
CA THR A 167 20.99 -9.54 -1.84
C THR A 167 21.64 -10.83 -2.32
N ALA A 168 22.28 -10.81 -3.48
CA ALA A 168 23.13 -11.92 -3.92
C ALA A 168 24.34 -12.12 -2.98
N SER A 169 24.74 -11.09 -2.23
CA SER A 169 25.93 -11.10 -1.36
C SER A 169 25.63 -10.98 0.14
N VAL A 170 24.43 -10.61 0.53
CA VAL A 170 24.10 -10.36 1.96
C VAL A 170 22.94 -11.23 2.42
N VAL A 171 23.26 -12.27 3.16
CA VAL A 171 22.27 -13.03 3.94
C VAL A 171 21.83 -12.12 5.10
N LEU A 172 20.64 -11.53 5.01
CA LEU A 172 20.07 -10.76 6.12
C LEU A 172 19.97 -11.65 7.36
N PRO A 173 20.60 -11.27 8.46
CA PRO A 173 20.51 -12.06 9.68
C PRO A 173 19.04 -12.10 10.16
N VAL A 174 18.57 -13.31 10.47
CA VAL A 174 17.19 -13.59 10.91
C VAL A 174 16.65 -12.62 11.98
N PRO A 175 17.44 -12.10 12.94
CA PRO A 175 16.94 -11.17 13.96
C PRO A 175 16.57 -9.78 13.42
N VAL A 176 16.98 -9.40 12.21
CA VAL A 176 16.62 -8.09 11.61
C VAL A 176 15.17 -8.06 11.11
N LEU A 177 14.61 -9.20 10.72
CA LEU A 177 13.25 -9.33 10.23
C LEU A 177 12.18 -8.78 11.21
N PRO A 178 12.11 -9.22 12.49
CA PRO A 178 11.11 -8.70 13.43
C PRO A 178 11.32 -7.21 13.74
N VAL A 179 12.57 -6.73 13.77
CA VAL A 179 12.86 -5.31 14.00
C VAL A 179 12.30 -4.44 12.87
N MET A 180 12.46 -4.86 11.61
CA MET A 180 11.91 -4.16 10.46
C MET A 180 10.38 -4.11 10.48
N VAL A 181 9.72 -5.20 10.86
CA VAL A 181 8.26 -5.25 10.99
C VAL A 181 7.77 -4.30 12.09
N LEU A 182 8.43 -4.28 13.25
CA LEU A 182 8.09 -3.36 14.34
C LEU A 182 8.29 -1.89 13.93
N LEU A 183 9.38 -1.60 13.24
CA LEU A 183 9.67 -0.25 12.74
C LEU A 183 8.60 0.20 11.73
N CYS A 184 8.21 -0.66 10.79
CA CYS A 184 7.13 -0.39 9.84
C CYS A 184 5.78 -0.15 10.52
N ALA A 185 5.44 -0.98 11.51
CA ALA A 185 4.21 -0.81 12.29
C ALA A 185 4.24 0.52 13.07
N GLY A 186 5.36 0.86 13.68
CA GLY A 186 5.58 2.13 14.38
C GLY A 186 5.40 3.34 13.45
N LEU A 187 6.02 3.31 12.28
CA LEU A 187 5.87 4.35 11.25
C LEU A 187 4.43 4.51 10.79
N PHE A 188 3.72 3.39 10.59
CA PHE A 188 2.32 3.41 10.18
C PHE A 188 1.42 4.04 11.24
N VAL A 189 1.58 3.69 12.51
CA VAL A 189 0.82 4.26 13.63
C VAL A 189 1.15 5.75 13.81
N LEU A 190 2.42 6.13 13.67
CA LEU A 190 2.85 7.52 13.75
C LEU A 190 2.24 8.36 12.62
N SER A 191 2.27 7.85 11.40
CA SER A 191 1.63 8.47 10.24
C SER A 191 0.12 8.64 10.44
N TRP A 192 -0.55 7.60 10.95
CA TRP A 192 -1.98 7.67 11.27
C TRP A 192 -2.29 8.77 12.28
N ARG A 193 -1.51 8.87 13.37
CA ARG A 193 -1.65 9.94 14.37
C ARG A 193 -1.43 11.33 13.80
N LEU A 194 -0.39 11.49 12.99
CA LEU A 194 -0.09 12.75 12.29
C LEU A 194 -1.22 13.16 11.35
N SER A 195 -1.76 12.22 10.58
CA SER A 195 -2.86 12.49 9.65
C SER A 195 -4.13 12.94 10.37
N ILE A 196 -4.46 12.35 11.52
CA ILE A 196 -5.60 12.79 12.34
C ILE A 196 -5.39 14.24 12.80
N GLY A 197 -4.22 14.56 13.37
CA GLY A 197 -3.93 15.90 13.86
C GLY A 197 -3.91 16.97 12.76
N MET A 198 -3.51 16.59 11.55
CA MET A 198 -3.55 17.50 10.38
C MET A 198 -4.99 17.72 9.90
N TYR A 199 -5.78 16.66 9.80
CA TYR A 199 -7.16 16.74 9.30
C TYR A 199 -8.11 17.46 10.27
N GLU A 200 -7.87 17.36 11.58
CA GLU A 200 -8.64 18.10 12.60
C GLU A 200 -8.42 19.62 12.52
N LYS A 201 -7.19 20.04 12.14
CA LYS A 201 -6.82 21.46 12.00
C LYS A 201 -7.24 22.08 10.67
N MET A 202 -7.67 21.27 9.69
CA MET A 202 -8.16 21.78 8.42
C MET A 202 -9.54 22.41 8.58
N GLU A 203 -9.66 23.69 8.28
CA GLU A 203 -10.96 24.33 8.03
C GLU A 203 -11.52 23.78 6.71
N ILE A 204 -12.73 23.24 6.76
CA ILE A 204 -13.44 22.79 5.56
C ILE A 204 -13.89 24.05 4.82
N ARG A 205 -13.16 24.42 3.77
CA ARG A 205 -13.59 25.42 2.79
C ARG A 205 -14.50 24.82 1.76
#